data_0a4033265aab4cc6d00846e7e055c4dd
#
_entry.id   0a4033265aab4cc6d00846e7e055c4dd
#
_cell.length_a   1.000
_cell.length_b   1.000
_cell.length_c   1.000
_cell.angle_alpha   90.00
_cell.angle_beta   90.00
_cell.angle_gamma   90.00
#
_symmetry.space_group_name_H-M   'P 1'
#
loop_
_entity.id
_entity.type
_entity.pdbx_description
1 polymer ?
#
loop_
_entity_poly.entity_id
_entity_poly.type
_entity_poly.pdbx_seq_one_letter_code
_entity_poly.pdbx_strand_id
1 'polypeptide(L)'
;YISKFEVIPMKKGINIAIGTDGPASNNCLDMFREMFLTTSLAKLKEKDASAVDANEVLKMATLGGARAMGLRNCDTLSRGKLADLIVIDLNQPNMQPINNITKNLVYSGSKQNVVLTMVNGNILYEKGEFNIGEEPEKIYETANKMLAKIK
;
A
#
# COMPACT_ATOMS: atom_id res chain seq x y z
N TYR A 1 -7.04 -7.19 -15.31
CA TYR A 1 -8.52 -7.10 -15.19
C TYR A 1 -8.92 -5.82 -14.46
N ILE A 2 -8.79 -4.66 -15.13
CA ILE A 2 -9.26 -3.35 -14.63
C ILE A 2 -10.74 -3.14 -15.04
N SER A 3 -11.50 -4.20 -15.23
CA SER A 3 -12.71 -4.11 -16.03
C SER A 3 -13.90 -3.43 -15.39
N LYS A 4 -13.95 -3.16 -14.08
CA LYS A 4 -15.11 -2.46 -13.48
C LYS A 4 -14.83 -1.91 -12.08
N PHE A 5 -13.91 -0.93 -11.96
CA PHE A 5 -13.98 -0.10 -10.78
C PHE A 5 -15.24 0.78 -10.90
N GLU A 6 -16.26 0.49 -10.15
CA GLU A 6 -17.47 1.29 -10.09
C GLU A 6 -17.51 2.01 -8.74
N VAL A 7 -17.77 3.31 -8.76
CA VAL A 7 -17.97 4.11 -7.53
C VAL A 7 -19.26 3.70 -6.79
N ILE A 8 -20.16 3.00 -7.48
CA ILE A 8 -21.44 2.51 -6.94
C ILE A 8 -21.29 1.63 -5.69
N PRO A 9 -20.35 0.66 -5.60
CA PRO A 9 -20.18 -0.16 -4.41
C PRO A 9 -19.86 0.65 -3.15
N MET A 10 -19.05 1.70 -3.25
CA MET A 10 -18.72 2.58 -2.13
C MET A 10 -19.96 3.30 -1.59
N LYS A 11 -20.80 3.84 -2.49
CA LYS A 11 -22.05 4.50 -2.12
C LYS A 11 -23.05 3.56 -1.45
N LYS A 12 -22.92 2.25 -1.68
CA LYS A 12 -23.75 1.20 -1.06
C LYS A 12 -23.18 0.65 0.25
N GLY A 13 -22.07 1.19 0.76
CA GLY A 13 -21.44 0.73 2.00
C GLY A 13 -20.74 -0.63 1.87
N ILE A 14 -20.44 -1.09 0.66
CA ILE A 14 -19.67 -2.31 0.42
C ILE A 14 -18.20 -2.04 0.79
N ASN A 15 -17.58 -2.95 1.56
CA ASN A 15 -16.16 -2.84 1.87
C ASN A 15 -15.33 -3.10 0.62
N ILE A 16 -14.51 -2.13 0.25
CA ILE A 16 -13.57 -2.21 -0.87
C ILE A 16 -12.15 -2.20 -0.31
N ALA A 17 -11.29 -3.02 -0.89
CA ALA A 17 -9.88 -3.10 -0.56
C ALA A 17 -9.01 -2.94 -1.81
N ILE A 18 -7.79 -2.46 -1.62
CA ILE A 18 -6.75 -2.41 -2.65
C ILE A 18 -5.69 -3.46 -2.31
N GLY A 19 -5.21 -4.16 -3.31
CA GLY A 19 -4.09 -5.07 -3.21
C GLY A 19 -3.16 -4.96 -4.40
N THR A 20 -1.91 -5.34 -4.23
CA THR A 20 -0.88 -5.30 -5.29
C THR A 20 -0.95 -6.51 -6.22
N ASP A 21 -1.73 -7.55 -5.86
CA ASP A 21 -1.63 -8.89 -6.46
C ASP A 21 -0.21 -9.49 -6.28
N GLY A 22 0.10 -10.57 -6.95
CA GLY A 22 1.40 -11.23 -6.85
C GLY A 22 2.45 -10.70 -7.83
N PRO A 23 3.76 -11.02 -7.61
CA PRO A 23 4.86 -10.59 -8.47
C PRO A 23 4.72 -11.01 -9.93
N ALA A 24 4.00 -12.10 -10.21
CA ALA A 24 3.77 -12.59 -11.57
C ALA A 24 2.87 -11.67 -12.41
N SER A 25 1.98 -10.91 -11.76
CA SER A 25 1.02 -10.01 -12.41
C SER A 25 1.32 -8.53 -12.14
N ASN A 26 1.99 -8.22 -11.04
CA ASN A 26 2.41 -6.86 -10.68
C ASN A 26 3.86 -6.83 -10.19
N ASN A 27 4.77 -6.39 -11.04
CA ASN A 27 6.20 -6.36 -10.75
C ASN A 27 6.59 -5.35 -9.65
N CYS A 28 5.72 -4.41 -9.30
CA CYS A 28 6.10 -3.29 -8.43
C CYS A 28 5.88 -3.57 -6.94
N LEU A 29 4.82 -4.30 -6.56
CA LEU A 29 4.40 -4.55 -5.18
C LEU A 29 4.47 -3.29 -4.30
N ASP A 30 3.92 -2.18 -4.81
CA ASP A 30 3.96 -0.86 -4.17
C ASP A 30 2.54 -0.35 -3.95
N MET A 31 2.07 -0.37 -2.71
CA MET A 31 0.72 0.06 -2.34
C MET A 31 0.47 1.55 -2.64
N PHE A 32 1.49 2.41 -2.58
CA PHE A 32 1.34 3.82 -2.95
C PHE A 32 0.99 3.97 -4.43
N ARG A 33 1.66 3.18 -5.29
CA ARG A 33 1.35 3.13 -6.71
C ARG A 33 -0.07 2.63 -6.96
N GLU A 34 -0.52 1.61 -6.23
CA GLU A 34 -1.88 1.09 -6.37
C GLU A 34 -2.93 2.10 -5.92
N MET A 35 -2.67 2.87 -4.86
CA MET A 35 -3.53 3.98 -4.44
C MET A 35 -3.63 5.04 -5.53
N PHE A 36 -2.50 5.47 -6.11
CA PHE A 36 -2.48 6.42 -7.21
C PHE A 36 -3.26 5.93 -8.42
N LEU A 37 -3.04 4.67 -8.84
CA LEU A 37 -3.75 4.07 -9.97
C LEU A 37 -5.25 3.97 -9.72
N THR A 38 -5.67 3.57 -8.53
CA THR A 38 -7.08 3.45 -8.15
C THR A 38 -7.81 4.77 -8.31
N THR A 39 -7.29 5.85 -7.73
CA THR A 39 -7.93 7.17 -7.85
C THR A 39 -7.87 7.71 -9.28
N SER A 40 -6.75 7.54 -9.99
CA SER A 40 -6.57 8.07 -11.35
C SER A 40 -7.49 7.39 -12.35
N LEU A 41 -7.61 6.07 -12.29
CA LEU A 41 -8.50 5.29 -13.17
C LEU A 41 -9.97 5.56 -12.87
N ALA A 42 -10.34 5.73 -11.60
CA ALA A 42 -11.70 6.10 -11.23
C ALA A 42 -12.09 7.47 -11.81
N LYS A 43 -11.24 8.49 -11.66
CA LYS A 43 -11.45 9.83 -12.20
C LYS A 43 -11.56 9.83 -13.72
N LEU A 44 -10.70 9.05 -14.38
CA LEU A 44 -10.74 8.92 -15.84
C LEU A 44 -12.06 8.28 -16.31
N LYS A 45 -12.49 7.21 -15.63
CA LYS A 45 -13.72 6.49 -15.95
C LYS A 45 -14.97 7.34 -15.75
N GLU A 46 -15.07 8.00 -14.59
CA GLU A 46 -16.23 8.82 -14.24
C GLU A 46 -16.21 10.20 -14.95
N LYS A 47 -15.08 10.56 -15.61
CA LYS A 47 -14.83 11.91 -16.18
C LYS A 47 -15.04 13.02 -15.15
N ASP A 48 -14.73 12.74 -13.89
CA ASP A 48 -14.90 13.62 -12.74
C ASP A 48 -13.64 13.60 -11.88
N ALA A 49 -12.97 14.75 -11.78
CA ALA A 49 -11.75 14.91 -10.99
C ALA A 49 -11.98 14.74 -9.46
N SER A 50 -13.24 14.81 -9.01
CA SER A 50 -13.62 14.59 -7.61
C SER A 50 -13.96 13.13 -7.29
N ALA A 51 -14.06 12.25 -8.30
CA ALA A 51 -14.39 10.85 -8.09
C ALA A 51 -13.31 10.17 -7.24
N VAL A 52 -13.72 9.46 -6.20
CA VAL A 52 -12.89 8.70 -5.25
C VAL A 52 -11.73 9.54 -4.70
N ASP A 53 -11.98 10.23 -3.61
CA ASP A 53 -10.99 11.10 -3.00
C ASP A 53 -9.86 10.33 -2.29
N ALA A 54 -8.78 11.04 -1.94
CA ALA A 54 -7.60 10.44 -1.34
C ALA A 54 -7.87 9.75 0.01
N ASN A 55 -8.82 10.26 0.82
CA ASN A 55 -9.14 9.63 2.11
C ASN A 55 -9.85 8.29 1.91
N GLU A 56 -10.72 8.19 0.90
CA GLU A 56 -11.40 6.93 0.56
C GLU A 56 -10.38 5.91 0.07
N VAL A 57 -9.47 6.30 -0.82
CA VAL A 57 -8.41 5.42 -1.35
C VAL A 57 -7.48 4.96 -0.22
N LEU A 58 -7.07 5.84 0.69
CA LEU A 58 -6.24 5.46 1.83
C LEU A 58 -6.97 4.47 2.75
N LYS A 59 -8.28 4.64 2.98
CA LYS A 59 -9.09 3.67 3.73
C LYS A 59 -9.17 2.32 3.03
N MET A 60 -9.29 2.27 1.70
CA MET A 60 -9.27 1.02 0.95
C MET A 60 -7.93 0.29 1.09
N ALA A 61 -6.82 1.02 1.08
CA ALA A 61 -5.47 0.47 1.21
C ALA A 61 -5.12 0.01 2.64
N THR A 62 -5.85 0.45 3.65
CA THR A 62 -5.60 0.16 5.07
C THR A 62 -6.76 -0.61 5.70
N LEU A 63 -7.72 0.10 6.25
CA LEU A 63 -8.90 -0.44 6.93
C LEU A 63 -9.68 -1.43 6.05
N GLY A 64 -9.87 -1.08 4.77
CA GLY A 64 -10.58 -1.92 3.80
C GLY A 64 -9.87 -3.25 3.58
N GLY A 65 -8.54 -3.22 3.42
CA GLY A 65 -7.70 -4.40 3.27
C GLY A 65 -7.77 -5.33 4.49
N ALA A 66 -7.57 -4.78 5.68
CA ALA A 66 -7.65 -5.53 6.93
C ALA A 66 -9.03 -6.20 7.10
N ARG A 67 -10.11 -5.48 6.83
CA ARG A 67 -11.48 -6.03 6.92
C ARG A 67 -11.75 -7.11 5.88
N ALA A 68 -11.27 -6.95 4.66
CA ALA A 68 -11.42 -7.96 3.61
C ALA A 68 -10.73 -9.28 3.97
N MET A 69 -9.62 -9.21 4.69
CA MET A 69 -8.88 -10.37 5.21
C MET A 69 -9.39 -10.89 6.56
N GLY A 70 -10.41 -10.27 7.15
CA GLY A 70 -10.92 -10.63 8.49
C GLY A 70 -10.01 -10.21 9.66
N LEU A 71 -9.00 -9.38 9.42
CA LEU A 71 -8.00 -8.95 10.39
C LEU A 71 -8.50 -7.73 11.19
N ARG A 72 -9.41 -7.96 12.12
CA ARG A 72 -10.03 -6.87 12.90
C ARG A 72 -9.14 -6.32 14.02
N ASN A 73 -8.05 -7.01 14.34
CA ASN A 73 -7.15 -6.62 15.42
C ASN A 73 -6.02 -5.67 14.97
N CYS A 74 -5.85 -5.43 13.67
CA CYS A 74 -4.84 -4.53 13.11
C CYS A 74 -5.41 -3.55 12.06
N ASP A 75 -6.73 -3.38 12.01
CA ASP A 75 -7.40 -2.52 11.03
C ASP A 75 -7.23 -1.01 11.31
N THR A 76 -6.86 -0.64 12.52
CA THR A 76 -6.65 0.76 12.94
C THR A 76 -5.57 0.87 14.00
N LEU A 77 -4.89 2.02 14.06
CA LEU A 77 -3.99 2.38 15.14
C LEU A 77 -4.80 2.85 16.35
N SER A 78 -5.13 1.93 17.25
CA SER A 78 -5.90 2.22 18.44
C SER A 78 -5.52 1.31 19.61
N ARG A 79 -5.76 1.79 20.85
CA ARG A 79 -5.44 1.05 22.06
C ARG A 79 -6.12 -0.34 22.06
N GLY A 80 -5.35 -1.37 22.37
CA GLY A 80 -5.83 -2.76 22.43
C GLY A 80 -5.77 -3.50 21.09
N LYS A 81 -5.29 -2.88 20.03
CA LYS A 81 -5.01 -3.53 18.75
C LYS A 81 -3.55 -3.92 18.59
N LEU A 82 -3.27 -4.77 17.62
CA LEU A 82 -1.89 -5.12 17.24
C LEU A 82 -1.16 -3.90 16.72
N ALA A 83 0.14 -3.81 17.00
CA ALA A 83 0.99 -2.74 16.51
C ALA A 83 1.49 -3.08 15.10
N ASP A 84 0.59 -2.99 14.13
CA ASP A 84 0.87 -3.12 12.70
C ASP A 84 0.85 -1.70 12.11
N LEU A 85 2.02 -1.18 11.76
CA LEU A 85 2.14 0.18 11.27
C LEU A 85 3.37 0.37 10.38
N ILE A 86 3.34 1.43 9.59
CA ILE A 86 4.49 1.97 8.89
C ILE A 86 4.73 3.42 9.32
N VAL A 87 6.00 3.85 9.32
CA VAL A 87 6.38 5.26 9.48
C VAL A 87 6.86 5.78 8.13
N ILE A 88 6.34 6.93 7.73
CA ILE A 88 6.59 7.53 6.42
C ILE A 88 7.34 8.84 6.62
N ASP A 89 8.49 8.99 5.97
CA ASP A 89 9.24 10.23 5.94
C ASP A 89 8.58 11.21 4.97
N LEU A 90 8.04 12.29 5.53
CA LEU A 90 7.44 13.38 4.77
C LEU A 90 8.47 14.43 4.31
N ASN A 91 9.70 14.37 4.80
CA ASN A 91 10.76 15.33 4.46
C ASN A 91 11.57 14.87 3.22
N GLN A 92 10.85 14.42 2.18
CA GLN A 92 11.41 14.00 0.91
C GLN A 92 10.90 14.91 -0.22
N PRO A 93 11.67 15.10 -1.30
CA PRO A 93 11.28 16.00 -2.40
C PRO A 93 9.91 15.72 -3.01
N ASN A 94 9.54 14.44 -3.16
CA ASN A 94 8.25 14.02 -3.69
C ASN A 94 7.07 14.32 -2.75
N MET A 95 7.34 14.53 -1.45
CA MET A 95 6.31 14.84 -0.45
C MET A 95 6.13 16.34 -0.23
N GLN A 96 6.94 17.18 -0.86
CA GLN A 96 6.89 18.64 -0.67
C GLN A 96 6.19 19.35 -1.85
N PRO A 97 5.51 20.49 -1.59
CA PRO A 97 5.16 21.00 -0.27
C PRO A 97 4.07 20.17 0.42
N ILE A 98 4.09 20.13 1.76
CA ILE A 98 3.03 19.46 2.53
C ILE A 98 1.82 20.40 2.57
N ASN A 99 0.81 20.10 1.77
CA ASN A 99 -0.45 20.82 1.77
C ASN A 99 -1.57 20.00 2.47
N ASN A 100 -1.69 18.72 2.08
CA ASN A 100 -2.63 17.77 2.68
C ASN A 100 -1.95 16.41 2.72
N ILE A 101 -1.66 15.91 3.93
CA ILE A 101 -0.90 14.67 4.12
C ILE A 101 -1.52 13.49 3.38
N THR A 102 -2.82 13.29 3.48
CA THR A 102 -3.50 12.18 2.78
C THR A 102 -3.33 12.28 1.26
N LYS A 103 -3.49 13.49 0.70
CA LYS A 103 -3.28 13.71 -0.74
C LYS A 103 -1.82 13.49 -1.12
N ASN A 104 -0.86 13.99 -0.31
CA ASN A 104 0.56 13.74 -0.56
C ASN A 104 0.85 12.22 -0.58
N LEU A 105 0.34 11.46 0.40
CA LEU A 105 0.51 10.01 0.46
C LEU A 105 -0.04 9.31 -0.79
N VAL A 106 -1.26 9.64 -1.21
CA VAL A 106 -1.94 8.95 -2.32
C VAL A 106 -1.40 9.37 -3.68
N TYR A 107 -1.06 10.65 -3.87
CA TYR A 107 -0.67 11.17 -5.19
C TYR A 107 0.83 11.26 -5.41
N SER A 108 1.63 11.37 -4.36
CA SER A 108 3.07 11.62 -4.46
C SER A 108 3.91 10.61 -3.68
N GLY A 109 3.30 9.86 -2.76
CA GLY A 109 4.01 8.87 -1.95
C GLY A 109 4.52 7.69 -2.76
N SER A 110 5.58 7.07 -2.25
CA SER A 110 6.15 5.83 -2.78
C SER A 110 6.66 4.95 -1.65
N LYS A 111 6.93 3.67 -1.92
CA LYS A 111 7.54 2.77 -0.94
C LYS A 111 8.88 3.27 -0.39
N GLN A 112 9.58 4.13 -1.12
CA GLN A 112 10.86 4.72 -0.68
C GLN A 112 10.69 5.71 0.48
N ASN A 113 9.48 6.23 0.69
CA ASN A 113 9.19 7.10 1.83
C ASN A 113 8.99 6.34 3.15
N VAL A 114 8.88 4.99 3.10
CA VAL A 114 8.73 4.17 4.31
C VAL A 114 10.07 4.04 5.01
N VAL A 115 10.16 4.49 6.24
CA VAL A 115 11.38 4.42 7.07
C VAL A 115 11.30 3.38 8.17
N LEU A 116 10.11 2.88 8.48
CA LEU A 116 9.91 1.78 9.42
C LEU A 116 8.67 0.98 9.04
N THR A 117 8.78 -0.35 9.16
CA THR A 117 7.65 -1.28 9.10
C THR A 117 7.63 -2.15 10.35
N MET A 118 6.48 -2.16 11.04
CA MET A 118 6.26 -2.95 12.25
C MET A 118 5.03 -3.85 12.05
N VAL A 119 5.15 -5.11 12.47
CA VAL A 119 4.05 -6.09 12.47
C VAL A 119 3.99 -6.75 13.84
N ASN A 120 2.83 -6.70 14.47
CA ASN A 120 2.59 -7.22 15.82
C ASN A 120 3.65 -6.75 16.83
N GLY A 121 4.08 -5.49 16.75
CA GLY A 121 5.11 -4.90 17.61
C GLY A 121 6.56 -5.24 17.23
N ASN A 122 6.79 -6.12 16.26
CA ASN A 122 8.12 -6.46 15.79
C ASN A 122 8.53 -5.55 14.62
N ILE A 123 9.67 -4.88 14.74
CA ILE A 123 10.22 -4.07 13.65
C ILE A 123 10.83 -5.01 12.62
N LEU A 124 10.26 -5.05 11.42
CA LEU A 124 10.73 -5.86 10.29
C LEU A 124 11.66 -5.09 9.36
N TYR A 125 11.53 -3.77 9.33
CA TYR A 125 12.35 -2.87 8.53
C TYR A 125 12.53 -1.55 9.25
N GLU A 126 13.74 -1.02 9.28
CA GLU A 126 14.03 0.32 9.75
C GLU A 126 15.22 0.91 8.98
N LYS A 127 15.01 2.07 8.32
CA LYS A 127 16.05 2.89 7.65
C LYS A 127 17.03 2.13 6.77
N GLY A 128 16.56 1.12 6.03
CA GLY A 128 17.38 0.32 5.11
C GLY A 128 17.77 -1.05 5.66
N GLU A 129 17.59 -1.30 6.94
CA GLU A 129 17.90 -2.57 7.58
C GLU A 129 16.66 -3.46 7.67
N PHE A 130 16.82 -4.75 7.36
CA PHE A 130 15.76 -5.75 7.37
C PHE A 130 15.95 -6.74 8.52
N ASN A 131 14.95 -6.87 9.38
CA ASN A 131 14.92 -7.81 10.50
C ASN A 131 13.93 -8.96 10.20
N ILE A 132 14.19 -9.69 9.12
CA ILE A 132 13.30 -10.74 8.59
C ILE A 132 13.87 -12.16 8.77
N GLY A 133 14.98 -12.29 9.53
CA GLY A 133 15.59 -13.59 9.83
C GLY A 133 16.51 -14.13 8.74
N GLU A 134 16.68 -13.43 7.63
CA GLU A 134 17.60 -13.77 6.54
C GLU A 134 18.15 -12.50 5.90
N GLU A 135 19.39 -12.51 5.46
CA GLU A 135 20.03 -11.41 4.75
C GLU A 135 19.43 -11.24 3.35
N PRO A 136 19.08 -10.01 2.92
CA PRO A 136 18.48 -9.75 1.61
C PRO A 136 19.30 -10.31 0.44
N GLU A 137 20.65 -10.21 0.51
CA GLU A 137 21.58 -10.69 -0.51
C GLU A 137 21.44 -12.19 -0.74
N LYS A 138 21.25 -12.97 0.32
CA LYS A 138 21.05 -14.41 0.23
C LYS A 138 19.72 -14.77 -0.41
N ILE A 139 18.68 -13.96 -0.15
CA ILE A 139 17.37 -14.09 -0.84
C ILE A 139 17.56 -13.83 -2.33
N TYR A 140 18.29 -12.75 -2.71
CA TYR A 140 18.54 -12.39 -4.11
C TYR A 140 19.35 -13.50 -4.83
N GLU A 141 20.40 -14.03 -4.21
CA GLU A 141 21.17 -15.14 -4.76
C GLU A 141 20.31 -16.37 -4.99
N THR A 142 19.47 -16.71 -4.03
CA THR A 142 18.57 -17.87 -4.13
C THR A 142 17.57 -17.70 -5.27
N ALA A 143 16.95 -16.54 -5.39
CA ALA A 143 16.02 -16.22 -6.48
C ALA A 143 16.70 -16.31 -7.85
N ASN A 144 17.92 -15.76 -7.98
CA ASN A 144 18.69 -15.82 -9.22
C ASN A 144 19.09 -17.26 -9.59
N LYS A 145 19.48 -18.09 -8.61
CA LYS A 145 19.77 -19.52 -8.83
C LYS A 145 18.52 -20.29 -9.28
N MET A 146 17.34 -19.97 -8.75
CA MET A 146 16.08 -20.57 -9.21
C MET A 146 15.76 -20.17 -10.65
N LEU A 147 15.89 -18.89 -10.99
CA LEU A 147 15.64 -18.39 -12.33
C LEU A 147 16.55 -19.04 -13.38
N ALA A 148 17.84 -19.28 -13.05
CA ALA A 148 18.79 -19.92 -13.94
C ALA A 148 18.43 -21.38 -14.29
N LYS A 149 17.60 -22.04 -13.47
CA LYS A 149 17.13 -23.43 -13.73
C LYS A 149 15.92 -23.47 -14.67
N ILE A 150 15.26 -22.33 -14.91
CA ILE A 150 14.06 -22.24 -15.75
C ILE A 150 14.41 -21.87 -17.21
N LYS A 151 15.60 -21.30 -17.40
CA LYS A 151 16.18 -21.00 -18.72
C LYS A 151 16.86 -22.24 -19.31
#